data_98f98214ff86fd47e4d8e0c203d6abf0
#
_entry.id   98f98214ff86fd47e4d8e0c203d6abf0
#
_cell.length_a   1.000
_cell.length_b   1.000
_cell.length_c   1.000
_cell.angle_alpha   90.00
_cell.angle_beta   90.00
_cell.angle_gamma   90.00
#
_symmetry.space_group_name_H-M   'P 1'
#
loop_
_entity.id
_entity.type
_entity.pdbx_description
1 polymer ?
#
loop_
_entity_poly.entity_id
_entity_poly.type
_entity_poly.pdbx_seq_one_letter_code
_entity_poly.pdbx_strand_id
1 'polypeptide(L)'
;VSKNISITSEELNSTDMISIVSSFPSNFINHRSPGIPNELRRKILHQQYKNRIVSDGLETGHLQLTDNGYIFKSKQSFSSFAGFVFEAYLVDEFNSKRTARLRAFQWATERSEGWSTKTFDEYKAVGTGLLSTKTNYLGYYEPQSNADIIFLRKSPLLDIMEPALIYNQQVSAKIQVKSIKNRFKEDIVDKVISGKYLRVITMLSDNFGRPSWVICHNILHHMLRTNAITSDVYANTIGRIQGPEYFDLNQYYIDDYYDYIYQWYNGNESSTKHTDEAAEQEITGYKYVNNVLVPIDA
;
A
#
# COMPACT_ATOMS: atom_id res chain seq x y z
N VAL A 1 -13.70 19.35 -15.06
CA VAL A 1 -12.98 20.48 -15.67
C VAL A 1 -11.71 20.68 -14.87
N SER A 2 -10.60 20.11 -15.31
CA SER A 2 -9.27 20.32 -14.70
C SER A 2 -8.84 21.74 -15.01
N LYS A 3 -8.74 22.60 -14.01
CA LYS A 3 -8.05 23.87 -14.13
C LYS A 3 -6.54 23.59 -14.15
N ASN A 4 -5.91 23.74 -15.29
CA ASN A 4 -4.45 23.85 -15.38
C ASN A 4 -4.04 25.19 -14.73
N ILE A 5 -3.43 25.10 -13.55
CA ILE A 5 -2.79 26.26 -12.91
C ILE A 5 -1.37 26.32 -13.48
N SER A 6 -1.11 27.27 -14.37
CA SER A 6 0.26 27.59 -14.79
C SER A 6 0.89 28.49 -13.72
N ILE A 7 1.88 28.00 -13.02
CA ILE A 7 2.65 28.76 -12.03
C ILE A 7 3.86 29.35 -12.76
N THR A 8 4.06 30.66 -12.66
CA THR A 8 5.20 31.33 -13.28
C THR A 8 6.48 31.15 -12.45
N SER A 9 7.64 31.25 -13.08
CA SER A 9 8.94 31.09 -12.39
C SER A 9 9.20 32.14 -11.31
N GLU A 10 8.53 33.29 -11.33
CA GLU A 10 8.63 34.34 -10.31
C GLU A 10 7.85 34.02 -9.03
N GLU A 11 6.73 33.30 -9.15
CA GLU A 11 5.93 32.84 -8.00
C GLU A 11 6.59 31.71 -7.24
N LEU A 12 7.57 31.01 -7.86
CA LEU A 12 8.29 29.88 -7.29
C LEU A 12 9.37 30.25 -6.27
N ASN A 13 9.75 31.50 -6.16
CA ASN A 13 10.84 31.96 -5.27
C ASN A 13 10.36 32.47 -3.89
N SER A 14 9.07 32.47 -3.58
CA SER A 14 8.56 32.96 -2.32
C SER A 14 8.38 31.83 -1.30
N THR A 15 8.74 32.10 -0.05
CA THR A 15 8.53 31.19 1.11
C THR A 15 7.05 30.83 1.29
N ASP A 16 6.14 31.70 0.81
CA ASP A 16 4.69 31.51 0.87
C ASP A 16 4.20 30.40 -0.06
N MET A 17 4.92 30.09 -1.14
CA MET A 17 4.58 28.98 -2.05
C MET A 17 4.67 27.62 -1.39
N ILE A 18 5.58 27.42 -0.43
CA ILE A 18 5.71 26.15 0.30
C ILE A 18 4.46 25.92 1.17
N SER A 19 3.93 26.99 1.77
CA SER A 19 2.68 26.91 2.56
C SER A 19 1.46 26.68 1.66
N ILE A 20 1.44 27.26 0.46
CA ILE A 20 0.37 27.01 -0.53
C ILE A 20 0.41 25.57 -1.03
N VAL A 21 1.59 25.06 -1.42
CA VAL A 21 1.75 23.67 -1.87
C VAL A 21 1.37 22.66 -0.78
N SER A 22 1.69 22.96 0.49
CA SER A 22 1.32 22.10 1.63
C SER A 22 -0.18 22.10 1.94
N SER A 23 -0.94 23.10 1.49
CA SER A 23 -2.39 23.21 1.66
C SER A 23 -3.21 22.57 0.54
N PHE A 24 -2.58 22.19 -0.58
CA PHE A 24 -3.27 21.49 -1.66
C PHE A 24 -3.36 19.98 -1.41
N PRO A 25 -4.51 19.34 -1.73
CA PRO A 25 -4.57 17.87 -1.78
C PRO A 25 -3.49 17.33 -2.70
N SER A 26 -2.86 16.22 -2.32
CA SER A 26 -1.72 15.59 -3.02
C SER A 26 -1.91 15.32 -4.53
N ASN A 27 -3.14 15.44 -5.02
CA ASN A 27 -3.51 15.21 -6.42
C ASN A 27 -3.42 16.46 -7.32
N PHE A 28 -3.17 17.65 -6.76
CA PHE A 28 -3.25 18.91 -7.51
C PHE A 28 -1.96 19.31 -8.22
N ILE A 29 -0.80 18.92 -7.70
CA ILE A 29 0.49 19.22 -8.32
C ILE A 29 1.17 17.91 -8.67
N ASN A 30 1.20 17.60 -9.96
CA ASN A 30 2.01 16.51 -10.44
C ASN A 30 3.48 16.98 -10.44
N HIS A 31 4.31 16.37 -9.59
CA HIS A 31 5.75 16.62 -9.52
C HIS A 31 6.44 16.42 -10.88
N ARG A 32 5.81 15.68 -11.80
CA ARG A 32 6.26 15.46 -13.19
C ARG A 32 5.89 16.61 -14.14
N SER A 33 5.18 17.65 -13.68
CA SER A 33 4.80 18.76 -14.54
C SER A 33 6.04 19.46 -15.11
N PRO A 34 6.08 19.75 -16.43
CA PRO A 34 7.21 20.45 -17.04
C PRO A 34 7.36 21.86 -16.43
N GLY A 35 8.61 22.32 -16.28
CA GLY A 35 8.92 23.65 -15.78
C GLY A 35 9.12 23.77 -14.27
N ILE A 36 8.85 22.73 -13.48
CA ILE A 36 9.12 22.77 -12.03
C ILE A 36 10.61 22.49 -11.77
N PRO A 37 11.36 23.38 -11.06
CA PRO A 37 12.75 23.16 -10.68
C PRO A 37 12.91 21.90 -9.82
N ASN A 38 14.03 21.16 -9.99
CA ASN A 38 14.30 19.91 -9.29
C ASN A 38 14.22 20.04 -7.75
N GLU A 39 14.74 21.14 -7.20
CA GLU A 39 14.69 21.37 -5.74
C GLU A 39 13.25 21.48 -5.23
N LEU A 40 12.38 22.15 -5.99
CA LEU A 40 10.96 22.26 -5.63
C LEU A 40 10.25 20.92 -5.79
N ARG A 41 10.59 20.11 -6.80
CA ARG A 41 10.06 18.75 -6.95
C ARG A 41 10.40 17.89 -5.74
N ARG A 42 11.65 17.94 -5.26
CA ARG A 42 12.07 17.22 -4.03
C ARG A 42 11.24 17.64 -2.82
N LYS A 43 11.05 18.95 -2.64
CA LYS A 43 10.22 19.47 -1.53
C LYS A 43 8.76 19.01 -1.63
N ILE A 44 8.19 18.99 -2.83
CA ILE A 44 6.83 18.51 -3.08
C ILE A 44 6.73 17.03 -2.73
N LEU A 45 7.63 16.18 -3.21
CA LEU A 45 7.63 14.75 -2.91
C LEU A 45 7.81 14.46 -1.41
N HIS A 46 8.75 15.14 -0.77
CA HIS A 46 8.94 15.02 0.68
C HIS A 46 7.67 15.39 1.44
N GLN A 47 7.01 16.49 1.05
CA GLN A 47 5.76 16.89 1.67
C GLN A 47 4.62 15.89 1.38
N GLN A 48 4.59 15.27 0.21
CA GLN A 48 3.63 14.20 -0.10
C GLN A 48 3.83 12.97 0.79
N TYR A 49 5.07 12.51 1.00
CA TYR A 49 5.37 11.43 1.96
C TYR A 49 4.93 11.81 3.38
N LYS A 50 5.25 13.02 3.82
CA LYS A 50 4.86 13.51 5.16
C LYS A 50 3.35 13.55 5.31
N ASN A 51 2.63 14.09 4.33
CA ASN A 51 1.17 14.14 4.36
C ASN A 51 0.57 12.73 4.35
N ARG A 52 1.18 11.83 3.58
CA ARG A 52 0.72 10.45 3.48
C ARG A 52 0.86 9.70 4.79
N ILE A 53 2.03 9.77 5.44
CA ILE A 53 2.23 9.07 6.71
C ILE A 53 1.30 9.60 7.80
N VAL A 54 1.03 10.90 7.80
CA VAL A 54 0.07 11.50 8.73
C VAL A 54 -1.33 10.99 8.43
N SER A 55 -1.77 11.01 7.18
CA SER A 55 -3.10 10.52 6.79
C SER A 55 -3.27 9.03 7.13
N ASP A 56 -2.34 8.19 6.67
CA ASP A 56 -2.38 6.76 6.92
C ASP A 56 -2.27 6.45 8.44
N GLY A 57 -1.39 7.16 9.14
CA GLY A 57 -1.21 7.00 10.60
C GLY A 57 -2.45 7.40 11.41
N LEU A 58 -3.15 8.47 11.02
CA LEU A 58 -4.43 8.87 11.63
C LEU A 58 -5.51 7.83 11.37
N GLU A 59 -5.58 7.32 10.14
CA GLU A 59 -6.55 6.31 9.73
C GLU A 59 -6.39 4.99 10.50
N THR A 60 -5.17 4.63 10.91
CA THR A 60 -4.95 3.48 11.79
C THR A 60 -5.54 3.64 13.19
N GLY A 61 -5.81 4.87 13.63
CA GLY A 61 -6.22 5.19 14.99
C GLY A 61 -5.10 5.15 16.03
N HIS A 62 -3.87 4.84 15.62
CA HIS A 62 -2.69 4.83 16.51
C HIS A 62 -1.98 6.17 16.59
N LEU A 63 -2.23 7.05 15.64
CA LEU A 63 -1.80 8.43 15.63
C LEU A 63 -2.98 9.35 16.01
N GLN A 64 -2.72 10.42 16.71
CA GLN A 64 -3.70 11.45 17.05
C GLN A 64 -3.12 12.82 16.82
N LEU A 65 -3.88 13.71 16.18
CA LEU A 65 -3.58 15.12 16.08
C LEU A 65 -3.92 15.80 17.43
N THR A 66 -3.02 16.69 17.87
CA THR A 66 -3.19 17.56 19.05
C THR A 66 -2.81 18.98 18.67
N ASP A 67 -3.11 19.94 19.54
CA ASP A 67 -2.73 21.34 19.34
C ASP A 67 -1.20 21.55 19.21
N ASN A 68 -0.41 20.62 19.75
CA ASN A 68 1.06 20.65 19.71
C ASN A 68 1.67 19.71 18.65
N GLY A 69 0.87 19.19 17.71
CA GLY A 69 1.32 18.24 16.66
C GLY A 69 0.72 16.85 16.82
N TYR A 70 1.46 15.83 16.39
CA TYR A 70 0.99 14.44 16.39
C TYR A 70 1.55 13.66 17.56
N ILE A 71 0.73 12.82 18.18
CA ILE A 71 1.15 11.90 19.24
C ILE A 71 0.73 10.46 18.94
N PHE A 72 1.55 9.51 19.36
CA PHE A 72 1.18 8.10 19.36
C PHE A 72 0.27 7.79 20.54
N LYS A 73 -0.90 7.19 20.26
CA LYS A 73 -1.86 6.77 21.31
C LYS A 73 -1.41 5.53 22.08
N SER A 74 -0.57 4.70 21.49
CA SER A 74 -0.14 3.43 22.08
C SER A 74 1.35 3.21 21.89
N LYS A 75 1.98 2.54 22.86
CA LYS A 75 3.37 2.08 22.77
C LYS A 75 3.45 0.82 21.88
N GLN A 76 3.31 1.00 20.59
CA GLN A 76 3.50 -0.10 19.64
C GLN A 76 4.96 -0.15 19.19
N SER A 77 5.41 -1.33 18.78
CA SER A 77 6.69 -1.45 18.08
C SER A 77 6.59 -0.79 16.71
N PHE A 78 7.71 -0.32 16.19
CA PHE A 78 7.77 0.24 14.84
C PHE A 78 7.18 -0.72 13.79
N SER A 79 7.53 -2.01 13.83
CA SER A 79 7.04 -3.00 12.89
C SER A 79 5.52 -3.16 12.92
N SER A 80 4.91 -3.08 14.11
CA SER A 80 3.45 -3.11 14.23
C SER A 80 2.81 -1.86 13.66
N PHE A 81 3.36 -0.69 13.98
CA PHE A 81 2.86 0.58 13.46
C PHE A 81 2.96 0.64 11.93
N ALA A 82 4.11 0.27 11.35
CA ALA A 82 4.30 0.21 9.91
C ALA A 82 3.31 -0.76 9.24
N GLY A 83 3.01 -1.89 9.87
CA GLY A 83 2.00 -2.84 9.39
C GLY A 83 0.63 -2.17 9.22
N PHE A 84 0.16 -1.46 10.24
CA PHE A 84 -1.11 -0.73 10.18
C PHE A 84 -1.10 0.41 9.15
N VAL A 85 0.01 1.16 9.04
CA VAL A 85 0.15 2.20 8.02
C VAL A 85 0.03 1.61 6.62
N PHE A 86 0.64 0.44 6.35
CA PHE A 86 0.51 -0.21 5.03
C PHE A 86 -0.87 -0.80 4.76
N GLU A 87 -1.63 -1.18 5.79
CA GLU A 87 -3.05 -1.51 5.63
C GLU A 87 -3.82 -0.29 5.13
N ALA A 88 -3.67 0.87 5.80
CA ALA A 88 -4.30 2.12 5.39
C ALA A 88 -3.85 2.56 3.99
N TYR A 89 -2.54 2.49 3.71
CA TYR A 89 -1.95 2.77 2.41
C TYR A 89 -2.61 1.97 1.28
N LEU A 90 -2.72 0.65 1.41
CA LEU A 90 -3.31 -0.21 0.38
C LEU A 90 -4.80 0.06 0.18
N VAL A 91 -5.55 0.30 1.26
CA VAL A 91 -6.97 0.66 1.16
C VAL A 91 -7.16 1.95 0.36
N ASP A 92 -6.33 2.96 0.62
CA ASP A 92 -6.36 4.21 -0.14
C ASP A 92 -5.97 4.00 -1.60
N GLU A 93 -4.87 3.27 -1.88
CA GLU A 93 -4.42 2.94 -3.24
C GLU A 93 -5.50 2.19 -4.04
N PHE A 94 -6.14 1.19 -3.44
CA PHE A 94 -7.22 0.45 -4.11
C PHE A 94 -8.48 1.31 -4.32
N ASN A 95 -8.76 2.27 -3.46
CA ASN A 95 -9.91 3.16 -3.65
C ASN A 95 -9.63 4.31 -4.63
N SER A 96 -8.40 4.79 -4.70
CA SER A 96 -8.00 5.91 -5.56
C SER A 96 -7.57 5.47 -6.97
N LYS A 97 -6.90 4.31 -7.10
CA LYS A 97 -6.39 3.78 -8.39
C LYS A 97 -7.28 2.67 -8.92
N ARG A 98 -8.01 2.96 -9.99
CA ARG A 98 -8.98 2.03 -10.60
C ARG A 98 -8.34 0.71 -11.03
N THR A 99 -7.15 0.75 -11.62
CA THR A 99 -6.42 -0.44 -12.07
C THR A 99 -5.97 -1.33 -10.90
N ALA A 100 -5.41 -0.73 -9.86
CA ALA A 100 -5.01 -1.44 -8.64
C ALA A 100 -6.21 -2.12 -7.98
N ARG A 101 -7.34 -1.38 -7.85
CA ARG A 101 -8.60 -1.93 -7.29
C ARG A 101 -9.13 -3.10 -8.11
N LEU A 102 -9.17 -2.97 -9.44
CA LEU A 102 -9.65 -4.05 -10.31
C LEU A 102 -8.82 -5.32 -10.13
N ARG A 103 -7.49 -5.20 -10.20
CA ARG A 103 -6.60 -6.36 -10.02
C ARG A 103 -6.73 -6.98 -8.63
N ALA A 104 -6.77 -6.17 -7.58
CA ALA A 104 -6.96 -6.67 -6.22
C ALA A 104 -8.30 -7.37 -6.04
N PHE A 105 -9.38 -6.80 -6.59
CA PHE A 105 -10.71 -7.38 -6.55
C PHE A 105 -10.80 -8.71 -7.32
N GLN A 106 -10.26 -8.78 -8.55
CA GLN A 106 -10.21 -10.01 -9.34
C GLN A 106 -9.45 -11.11 -8.61
N TRP A 107 -8.26 -10.77 -8.13
CA TRP A 107 -7.41 -11.71 -7.43
C TRP A 107 -8.04 -12.21 -6.12
N ALA A 108 -8.64 -11.32 -5.33
CA ALA A 108 -9.29 -11.69 -4.08
C ALA A 108 -10.53 -12.56 -4.28
N THR A 109 -11.32 -12.27 -5.32
CA THR A 109 -12.60 -12.96 -5.58
C THR A 109 -12.48 -14.18 -6.48
N GLU A 110 -11.33 -14.41 -7.13
CA GLU A 110 -11.13 -15.48 -8.13
C GLU A 110 -12.11 -15.42 -9.33
N ARG A 111 -12.65 -14.24 -9.62
CA ARG A 111 -13.64 -14.07 -10.68
C ARG A 111 -12.98 -13.70 -12.01
N SER A 112 -13.65 -14.08 -13.09
CA SER A 112 -13.18 -13.76 -14.44
C SER A 112 -13.10 -12.24 -14.66
N GLU A 113 -12.21 -11.83 -15.56
CA GLU A 113 -11.99 -10.42 -15.90
C GLU A 113 -13.29 -9.75 -16.36
N GLY A 114 -14.03 -10.39 -17.27
CA GLY A 114 -15.28 -9.82 -17.81
C GLY A 114 -16.37 -9.61 -16.77
N TRP A 115 -16.45 -10.44 -15.72
CA TRP A 115 -17.37 -10.23 -14.61
C TRP A 115 -16.86 -9.13 -13.68
N SER A 116 -15.58 -9.19 -13.31
CA SER A 116 -14.98 -8.22 -12.41
C SER A 116 -15.05 -6.81 -12.96
N THR A 117 -14.75 -6.61 -14.25
CA THR A 117 -14.82 -5.30 -14.91
C THR A 117 -16.21 -4.66 -14.86
N LYS A 118 -17.27 -5.47 -14.81
CA LYS A 118 -18.66 -4.97 -14.74
C LYS A 118 -19.10 -4.60 -13.33
N THR A 119 -18.54 -5.23 -12.32
CA THR A 119 -19.10 -5.19 -10.96
C THR A 119 -18.18 -4.54 -9.92
N PHE A 120 -16.85 -4.51 -10.15
CA PHE A 120 -15.90 -4.05 -9.12
C PHE A 120 -16.08 -2.58 -8.72
N ASP A 121 -16.62 -1.73 -9.62
CA ASP A 121 -16.87 -0.33 -9.32
C ASP A 121 -17.95 -0.11 -8.24
N GLU A 122 -18.79 -1.13 -7.99
CA GLU A 122 -19.75 -1.13 -6.89
C GLU A 122 -19.09 -1.38 -5.53
N TYR A 123 -17.87 -1.94 -5.54
CA TYR A 123 -17.16 -2.34 -4.34
C TYR A 123 -16.10 -1.32 -3.95
N LYS A 124 -15.96 -1.10 -2.65
CA LYS A 124 -14.87 -0.33 -2.03
C LYS A 124 -13.98 -1.26 -1.23
N ALA A 125 -12.67 -1.04 -1.28
CA ALA A 125 -11.74 -1.66 -0.37
C ALA A 125 -11.91 -1.04 1.03
N VAL A 126 -11.95 -1.88 2.04
CA VAL A 126 -12.17 -1.48 3.44
C VAL A 126 -11.18 -2.23 4.32
N GLY A 127 -10.44 -1.51 5.16
CA GLY A 127 -9.50 -2.09 6.11
C GLY A 127 -10.20 -2.49 7.39
N THR A 128 -10.06 -3.74 7.82
CA THR A 128 -10.82 -4.26 8.96
C THR A 128 -10.39 -3.64 10.31
N GLY A 129 -9.18 -3.12 10.39
CA GLY A 129 -8.63 -2.44 11.57
C GLY A 129 -8.73 -0.91 11.56
N LEU A 130 -9.24 -0.29 10.49
CA LEU A 130 -9.17 1.15 10.28
C LEU A 130 -10.30 1.94 10.95
N LEU A 131 -10.02 3.21 11.28
CA LEU A 131 -11.00 4.12 11.92
C LEU A 131 -12.21 4.40 11.02
N SER A 132 -12.00 4.57 9.72
CA SER A 132 -13.09 4.76 8.76
C SER A 132 -14.06 3.58 8.77
N THR A 133 -13.55 2.35 8.91
CA THR A 133 -14.35 1.14 9.04
C THR A 133 -15.13 1.13 10.35
N LYS A 134 -14.46 1.48 11.45
CA LYS A 134 -15.12 1.60 12.75
C LYS A 134 -16.28 2.58 12.72
N THR A 135 -16.12 3.69 12.00
CA THR A 135 -17.13 4.76 11.90
C THR A 135 -18.25 4.42 10.93
N ASN A 136 -17.92 3.90 9.75
CA ASN A 136 -18.89 3.77 8.65
C ASN A 136 -19.41 2.34 8.44
N TYR A 137 -18.67 1.33 8.92
CA TYR A 137 -18.93 -0.09 8.65
C TYR A 137 -18.69 -0.94 9.91
N LEU A 138 -19.25 -0.55 11.04
CA LEU A 138 -18.97 -1.12 12.37
C LEU A 138 -19.07 -2.64 12.42
N GLY A 139 -20.00 -3.25 11.68
CA GLY A 139 -20.14 -4.72 11.59
C GLY A 139 -18.97 -5.44 10.91
N TYR A 140 -18.06 -4.71 10.30
CA TYR A 140 -16.84 -5.22 9.63
C TYR A 140 -15.56 -4.75 10.30
N TYR A 141 -15.67 -4.04 11.43
CA TYR A 141 -14.51 -3.60 12.19
C TYR A 141 -14.02 -4.73 13.08
N GLU A 142 -12.93 -5.38 12.65
CA GLU A 142 -12.29 -6.52 13.33
C GLU A 142 -10.77 -6.36 13.35
N PRO A 143 -10.19 -5.51 14.23
CA PRO A 143 -8.75 -5.24 14.24
C PRO A 143 -7.86 -6.44 14.61
N GLN A 144 -8.46 -7.54 15.09
CA GLN A 144 -7.80 -8.82 15.37
C GLN A 144 -8.09 -9.89 14.30
N SER A 145 -8.66 -9.50 13.17
CA SER A 145 -9.01 -10.41 12.08
C SER A 145 -7.77 -11.04 11.43
N ASN A 146 -7.98 -12.22 10.80
CA ASN A 146 -7.00 -12.80 9.86
C ASN A 146 -7.09 -12.17 8.45
N ALA A 147 -7.77 -11.03 8.33
CA ALA A 147 -7.89 -10.25 7.13
C ALA A 147 -7.67 -8.79 7.47
N ASP A 148 -6.86 -8.09 6.71
CA ASP A 148 -6.64 -6.66 6.86
C ASP A 148 -7.54 -5.88 5.89
N ILE A 149 -7.82 -6.45 4.70
CA ILE A 149 -8.64 -5.80 3.67
C ILE A 149 -9.74 -6.73 3.18
N ILE A 150 -10.94 -6.17 3.03
CA ILE A 150 -12.11 -6.77 2.39
C ILE A 150 -12.70 -5.80 1.38
N PHE A 151 -13.56 -6.29 0.47
CA PHE A 151 -14.30 -5.46 -0.46
C PHE A 151 -15.78 -5.45 -0.06
N LEU A 152 -16.36 -4.26 0.14
CA LEU A 152 -17.75 -4.08 0.51
C LEU A 152 -18.51 -3.32 -0.58
N ARG A 153 -19.75 -3.69 -0.80
CA ARG A 153 -20.73 -2.89 -1.56
C ARG A 153 -22.01 -2.72 -0.77
N LYS A 154 -22.79 -1.71 -1.13
CA LYS A 154 -24.19 -1.62 -0.67
C LYS A 154 -25.02 -2.67 -1.41
N SER A 155 -25.81 -3.44 -0.67
CA SER A 155 -26.73 -4.41 -1.28
C SER A 155 -27.74 -3.70 -2.18
N PRO A 156 -27.98 -4.20 -3.40
CA PRO A 156 -28.98 -3.61 -4.27
C PRO A 156 -30.44 -3.84 -3.80
N LEU A 157 -30.65 -4.80 -2.90
CA LEU A 157 -31.98 -5.21 -2.43
C LEU A 157 -32.26 -4.82 -0.98
N LEU A 158 -31.23 -4.71 -0.18
CA LEU A 158 -31.29 -4.46 1.26
C LEU A 158 -30.44 -3.25 1.60
N ASP A 159 -30.81 -2.49 2.60
CA ASP A 159 -30.01 -1.34 3.06
C ASP A 159 -28.87 -1.78 4.00
N ILE A 160 -28.11 -2.79 3.59
CA ILE A 160 -26.96 -3.34 4.30
C ILE A 160 -25.73 -3.38 3.41
N MET A 161 -24.56 -3.44 4.02
CA MET A 161 -23.31 -3.70 3.30
C MET A 161 -23.11 -5.20 3.12
N GLU A 162 -22.62 -5.59 1.95
CA GLU A 162 -22.32 -6.99 1.59
C GLU A 162 -20.84 -7.14 1.22
N PRO A 163 -20.13 -8.15 1.78
CA PRO A 163 -18.76 -8.43 1.38
C PRO A 163 -18.71 -9.15 0.03
N ALA A 164 -17.68 -8.89 -0.74
CA ALA A 164 -17.38 -9.68 -1.93
C ALA A 164 -17.04 -11.12 -1.54
N LEU A 165 -17.59 -12.09 -2.27
CA LEU A 165 -17.35 -13.51 -2.04
C LEU A 165 -16.37 -14.07 -3.09
N ILE A 166 -15.61 -15.08 -2.69
CA ILE A 166 -14.79 -15.88 -3.60
C ILE A 166 -15.72 -16.63 -4.55
N TYR A 167 -15.33 -16.74 -5.82
CA TYR A 167 -16.14 -17.40 -6.85
C TYR A 167 -16.53 -18.83 -6.45
N ASN A 168 -17.81 -19.14 -6.64
CA ASN A 168 -18.42 -20.42 -6.26
C ASN A 168 -18.27 -20.83 -4.78
N GLN A 169 -17.95 -19.87 -3.89
CA GLN A 169 -17.81 -20.13 -2.45
C GLN A 169 -18.66 -19.15 -1.65
N GLN A 170 -19.14 -19.59 -0.48
CA GLN A 170 -19.84 -18.74 0.50
C GLN A 170 -18.83 -18.14 1.51
N VAL A 171 -17.61 -17.79 1.00
CA VAL A 171 -16.52 -17.28 1.80
C VAL A 171 -16.19 -15.87 1.32
N SER A 172 -16.09 -14.93 2.25
CA SER A 172 -15.70 -13.55 1.94
C SER A 172 -14.27 -13.51 1.37
N ALA A 173 -14.09 -12.72 0.34
CA ALA A 173 -12.77 -12.45 -0.23
C ALA A 173 -11.96 -11.58 0.75
N LYS A 174 -10.91 -12.17 1.32
CA LYS A 174 -10.09 -11.59 2.38
C LYS A 174 -8.63 -11.48 1.95
N ILE A 175 -8.01 -10.36 2.23
CA ILE A 175 -6.60 -10.10 1.96
C ILE A 175 -5.90 -9.80 3.29
N GLN A 176 -4.77 -10.45 3.54
CA GLN A 176 -3.84 -10.16 4.62
C GLN A 176 -2.69 -9.33 4.07
N VAL A 177 -2.27 -8.29 4.78
CA VAL A 177 -1.10 -7.46 4.45
C VAL A 177 0.08 -7.84 5.34
N LYS A 178 1.25 -8.00 4.77
CA LYS A 178 2.48 -8.33 5.51
C LYS A 178 3.61 -7.38 5.14
N SER A 179 4.10 -6.64 6.14
CA SER A 179 5.20 -5.67 6.03
C SER A 179 6.40 -6.18 6.82
N ILE A 180 6.93 -7.37 6.43
CA ILE A 180 8.05 -8.02 7.11
C ILE A 180 9.24 -8.18 6.17
N LYS A 181 10.47 -8.15 6.73
CA LYS A 181 11.74 -8.31 6.00
C LYS A 181 12.44 -9.66 6.26
N ASN A 182 11.83 -10.53 7.06
CA ASN A 182 12.35 -11.87 7.40
C ASN A 182 11.21 -12.84 7.77
N ARG A 183 11.54 -14.11 8.11
CA ARG A 183 10.59 -15.15 8.54
C ARG A 183 9.45 -15.41 7.54
N PHE A 184 9.74 -15.29 6.27
CA PHE A 184 8.74 -15.41 5.19
C PHE A 184 8.06 -16.78 5.16
N LYS A 185 8.81 -17.86 5.51
CA LYS A 185 8.25 -19.20 5.56
C LYS A 185 7.17 -19.32 6.64
N GLU A 186 7.53 -19.01 7.89
CA GLU A 186 6.67 -19.18 9.07
C GLU A 186 5.48 -18.22 9.08
N ASP A 187 5.73 -16.95 8.71
CA ASP A 187 4.76 -15.89 8.89
C ASP A 187 3.88 -15.66 7.65
N ILE A 188 4.27 -16.22 6.48
CA ILE A 188 3.50 -16.10 5.24
C ILE A 188 3.20 -17.47 4.64
N VAL A 189 4.21 -18.21 4.17
CA VAL A 189 4.03 -19.44 3.36
C VAL A 189 3.25 -20.49 4.13
N ASP A 190 3.68 -20.83 5.36
CA ASP A 190 3.00 -21.84 6.19
C ASP A 190 1.57 -21.42 6.57
N LYS A 191 1.31 -20.10 6.70
CA LYS A 191 -0.04 -19.59 7.01
C LYS A 191 -0.99 -19.66 5.81
N VAL A 192 -0.47 -19.50 4.59
CA VAL A 192 -1.27 -19.68 3.36
C VAL A 192 -1.52 -21.18 3.11
N ILE A 193 -0.51 -22.03 3.27
CA ILE A 193 -0.65 -23.49 3.13
C ILE A 193 -1.68 -24.04 4.13
N SER A 194 -1.64 -23.58 5.37
CA SER A 194 -2.59 -24.03 6.41
C SER A 194 -4.01 -23.44 6.25
N GLY A 195 -4.22 -22.56 5.29
CA GLY A 195 -5.51 -21.87 5.09
C GLY A 195 -5.82 -20.78 6.12
N LYS A 196 -4.87 -20.44 7.00
CA LYS A 196 -5.05 -19.32 7.95
C LYS A 196 -5.22 -17.99 7.21
N TYR A 197 -4.44 -17.77 6.15
CA TYR A 197 -4.58 -16.64 5.24
C TYR A 197 -5.07 -17.12 3.89
N LEU A 198 -6.16 -16.52 3.40
CA LEU A 198 -6.69 -16.85 2.07
C LEU A 198 -5.81 -16.26 0.97
N ARG A 199 -5.35 -15.01 1.17
CA ARG A 199 -4.48 -14.28 0.25
C ARG A 199 -3.58 -13.33 1.04
N VAL A 200 -2.36 -13.15 0.57
CA VAL A 200 -1.37 -12.30 1.24
C VAL A 200 -0.74 -11.35 0.24
N ILE A 201 -0.74 -10.07 0.56
CA ILE A 201 0.10 -9.06 -0.10
C ILE A 201 1.33 -8.84 0.79
N THR A 202 2.50 -9.05 0.22
CA THR A 202 3.78 -8.79 0.91
C THR A 202 4.33 -7.45 0.44
N MET A 203 4.48 -6.49 1.34
CA MET A 203 4.76 -5.10 0.99
C MET A 203 6.23 -4.80 0.73
N LEU A 204 7.14 -5.45 1.46
CA LEU A 204 8.53 -5.02 1.54
C LEU A 204 9.49 -5.92 0.77
N SER A 205 10.63 -5.35 0.41
CA SER A 205 11.82 -6.12 0.06
C SER A 205 12.59 -6.55 1.31
N ASP A 206 13.39 -7.61 1.19
CA ASP A 206 14.33 -8.01 2.23
C ASP A 206 15.52 -7.04 2.33
N ASN A 207 16.45 -7.31 3.25
CA ASN A 207 17.63 -6.46 3.44
C ASN A 207 18.62 -6.48 2.25
N PHE A 208 18.37 -7.31 1.24
CA PHE A 208 19.15 -7.40 0.00
C PHE A 208 18.40 -6.81 -1.21
N GLY A 209 17.26 -6.16 -0.98
CA GLY A 209 16.43 -5.55 -2.02
C GLY A 209 15.60 -6.55 -2.84
N ARG A 210 15.43 -7.80 -2.36
CA ARG A 210 14.61 -8.80 -3.05
C ARG A 210 13.17 -8.70 -2.56
N PRO A 211 12.17 -8.54 -3.44
CA PRO A 211 10.77 -8.50 -3.03
C PRO A 211 10.34 -9.75 -2.26
N SER A 212 9.63 -9.57 -1.17
CA SER A 212 9.24 -10.68 -0.27
C SER A 212 8.40 -11.75 -0.96
N TRP A 213 7.54 -11.37 -1.92
CA TRP A 213 6.75 -12.33 -2.68
C TRP A 213 7.62 -13.28 -3.52
N VAL A 214 8.72 -12.77 -4.11
CA VAL A 214 9.69 -13.59 -4.85
C VAL A 214 10.34 -14.62 -3.93
N ILE A 215 10.69 -14.20 -2.71
CA ILE A 215 11.27 -15.10 -1.70
C ILE A 215 10.25 -16.17 -1.30
N CYS A 216 8.99 -15.81 -1.07
CA CYS A 216 7.92 -16.75 -0.76
C CYS A 216 7.72 -17.77 -1.89
N HIS A 217 7.72 -17.34 -3.15
CA HIS A 217 7.64 -18.23 -4.31
C HIS A 217 8.84 -19.17 -4.39
N ASN A 218 10.06 -18.69 -4.15
CA ASN A 218 11.26 -19.52 -4.12
C ASN A 218 11.20 -20.57 -2.99
N ILE A 219 10.66 -20.22 -1.82
CA ILE A 219 10.42 -21.18 -0.73
C ILE A 219 9.44 -22.26 -1.17
N LEU A 220 8.30 -21.90 -1.79
CA LEU A 220 7.33 -22.86 -2.34
C LEU A 220 7.93 -23.77 -3.40
N HIS A 221 8.73 -23.25 -4.31
CA HIS A 221 9.46 -24.03 -5.30
C HIS A 221 10.43 -25.01 -4.65
N HIS A 222 11.16 -24.58 -3.62
CA HIS A 222 12.06 -25.45 -2.88
C HIS A 222 11.28 -26.56 -2.17
N MET A 223 10.17 -26.24 -1.49
CA MET A 223 9.32 -27.22 -0.80
C MET A 223 8.75 -28.26 -1.79
N LEU A 224 8.35 -27.84 -2.99
CA LEU A 224 7.89 -28.77 -4.03
C LEU A 224 9.03 -29.71 -4.47
N ARG A 225 10.21 -29.16 -4.78
CA ARG A 225 11.38 -29.96 -5.24
C ARG A 225 11.86 -30.96 -4.18
N THR A 226 11.71 -30.65 -2.92
CA THR A 226 12.08 -31.52 -1.79
C THR A 226 10.95 -32.46 -1.34
N ASN A 227 9.82 -32.47 -2.07
CA ASN A 227 8.60 -33.21 -1.72
C ASN A 227 8.02 -32.85 -0.32
N ALA A 228 8.33 -31.68 0.20
CA ALA A 228 7.75 -31.20 1.46
C ALA A 228 6.27 -30.77 1.28
N ILE A 229 5.86 -30.48 0.03
CA ILE A 229 4.47 -30.25 -0.35
C ILE A 229 4.18 -30.98 -1.69
N THR A 230 2.91 -31.28 -1.95
CA THR A 230 2.45 -31.86 -3.21
C THR A 230 2.32 -30.80 -4.30
N SER A 231 2.26 -31.22 -5.59
CA SER A 231 2.01 -30.32 -6.71
C SER A 231 0.67 -29.57 -6.57
N ASP A 232 -0.36 -30.21 -6.03
CA ASP A 232 -1.66 -29.60 -5.80
C ASP A 232 -1.59 -28.49 -4.74
N VAL A 233 -0.90 -28.74 -3.63
CA VAL A 233 -0.67 -27.72 -2.59
C VAL A 233 0.11 -26.54 -3.15
N TYR A 234 1.17 -26.81 -3.93
CA TYR A 234 1.96 -25.78 -4.59
C TYR A 234 1.09 -24.93 -5.53
N ALA A 235 0.37 -25.56 -6.46
CA ALA A 235 -0.48 -24.87 -7.44
C ALA A 235 -1.57 -24.02 -6.78
N ASN A 236 -2.17 -24.53 -5.69
CA ASN A 236 -3.19 -23.83 -4.93
C ASN A 236 -2.64 -22.69 -4.06
N THR A 237 -1.33 -22.65 -3.80
CA THR A 237 -0.72 -21.69 -2.85
C THR A 237 -0.01 -20.54 -3.56
N ILE A 238 0.75 -20.84 -4.62
CA ILE A 238 1.66 -19.86 -5.25
C ILE A 238 0.93 -18.59 -5.71
N GLY A 239 -0.22 -18.72 -6.32
CA GLY A 239 -1.04 -17.59 -6.79
C GLY A 239 -1.71 -16.78 -5.67
N ARG A 240 -1.64 -17.24 -4.43
CA ARG A 240 -2.25 -16.56 -3.26
C ARG A 240 -1.29 -15.60 -2.55
N ILE A 241 -0.03 -15.52 -2.98
CA ILE A 241 0.99 -14.62 -2.43
C ILE A 241 1.46 -13.70 -3.54
N GLN A 242 1.25 -12.40 -3.40
CA GLN A 242 1.60 -11.39 -4.39
C GLN A 242 2.35 -10.21 -3.76
N GLY A 243 3.08 -9.49 -4.61
CA GLY A 243 3.73 -8.23 -4.24
C GLY A 243 2.98 -7.02 -4.80
N PRO A 244 3.43 -5.82 -4.47
CA PRO A 244 2.83 -4.56 -4.91
C PRO A 244 2.72 -4.42 -6.42
N GLU A 245 3.72 -4.88 -7.17
CA GLU A 245 3.78 -4.75 -8.63
C GLU A 245 2.62 -5.47 -9.34
N TYR A 246 2.11 -6.55 -8.74
CA TYR A 246 0.92 -7.22 -9.27
C TYR A 246 -0.30 -6.29 -9.34
N PHE A 247 -0.34 -5.27 -8.50
CA PHE A 247 -1.42 -4.28 -8.37
C PHE A 247 -1.05 -2.92 -8.99
N ASP A 248 -0.07 -2.84 -9.88
CA ASP A 248 0.47 -1.59 -10.44
C ASP A 248 1.01 -0.59 -9.37
N LEU A 249 1.52 -1.13 -8.27
CA LEU A 249 2.17 -0.33 -7.24
C LEU A 249 3.70 -0.51 -7.34
N ASN A 250 4.44 0.58 -7.18
CA ASN A 250 5.88 0.55 -7.32
C ASN A 250 6.53 0.05 -6.01
N GLN A 251 7.24 -1.10 -6.08
CA GLN A 251 7.94 -1.69 -4.94
C GLN A 251 8.97 -0.75 -4.35
N TYR A 252 9.73 -0.08 -5.20
CA TYR A 252 10.77 0.85 -4.76
C TYR A 252 10.18 2.00 -3.92
N TYR A 253 9.08 2.61 -4.40
CA TYR A 253 8.35 3.65 -3.68
C TYR A 253 7.87 3.16 -2.30
N ILE A 254 7.42 1.92 -2.21
CA ILE A 254 6.94 1.31 -0.97
C ILE A 254 8.08 1.06 0.02
N ASP A 255 9.23 0.58 -0.45
CA ASP A 255 10.40 0.39 0.39
C ASP A 255 10.92 1.73 0.94
N ASP A 256 10.96 2.78 0.12
CA ASP A 256 11.30 4.13 0.57
C ASP A 256 10.28 4.70 1.55
N TYR A 257 8.99 4.48 1.30
CA TYR A 257 7.93 4.91 2.21
C TYR A 257 8.08 4.22 3.57
N TYR A 258 8.45 2.93 3.59
CA TYR A 258 8.75 2.23 4.83
C TYR A 258 9.93 2.86 5.59
N ASP A 259 11.00 3.19 4.90
CA ASP A 259 12.17 3.83 5.51
C ASP A 259 11.84 5.25 6.01
N TYR A 260 10.98 5.97 5.30
CA TYR A 260 10.44 7.26 5.75
C TYR A 260 9.56 7.12 7.01
N ILE A 261 8.68 6.12 7.08
CA ILE A 261 7.90 5.80 8.28
C ILE A 261 8.84 5.53 9.46
N TYR A 262 9.94 4.80 9.23
CA TYR A 262 10.92 4.50 10.27
C TYR A 262 11.59 5.76 10.83
N GLN A 263 12.03 6.66 9.96
CA GLN A 263 12.65 7.92 10.37
C GLN A 263 11.65 8.80 11.14
N TRP A 264 10.47 8.94 10.61
CA TRP A 264 9.42 9.73 11.24
C TRP A 264 9.01 9.17 12.61
N TYR A 265 8.84 7.84 12.71
CA TYR A 265 8.54 7.16 13.98
C TYR A 265 9.59 7.41 15.06
N ASN A 266 10.86 7.54 14.68
CA ASN A 266 11.97 7.83 15.59
C ASN A 266 12.21 9.31 15.84
N GLY A 267 11.34 10.19 15.36
CA GLY A 267 11.42 11.64 15.56
C GLY A 267 12.45 12.34 14.67
N ASN A 268 12.95 11.66 13.64
CA ASN A 268 13.86 12.22 12.65
C ASN A 268 13.05 12.80 11.49
N GLU A 269 12.59 14.04 11.62
CA GLU A 269 11.81 14.71 10.58
C GLU A 269 12.66 15.26 9.41
N SER A 270 13.98 15.21 9.51
CA SER A 270 14.87 15.65 8.43
C SER A 270 14.74 14.72 7.22
N SER A 271 14.81 15.28 6.02
CA SER A 271 14.90 14.50 4.78
C SER A 271 15.99 13.45 4.93
N THR A 272 15.61 12.19 4.81
CA THR A 272 16.59 11.12 4.83
C THR A 272 17.27 11.06 3.48
N LYS A 273 18.49 10.55 3.44
CA LYS A 273 19.19 10.27 2.19
C LYS A 273 18.30 9.46 1.23
N HIS A 274 17.57 8.49 1.77
CA HIS A 274 16.64 7.65 1.00
C HIS A 274 15.47 8.44 0.39
N THR A 275 14.87 9.37 1.14
CA THR A 275 13.79 10.21 0.61
C THR A 275 14.29 11.12 -0.52
N ASP A 276 15.50 11.67 -0.38
CA ASP A 276 16.12 12.50 -1.43
C ASP A 276 16.47 11.66 -2.66
N GLU A 277 17.02 10.46 -2.48
CA GLU A 277 17.32 9.52 -3.56
C GLU A 277 16.03 9.06 -4.28
N ALA A 278 14.96 8.74 -3.53
CA ALA A 278 13.67 8.39 -4.10
C ALA A 278 13.07 9.53 -4.91
N ALA A 279 13.10 10.75 -4.37
CA ALA A 279 12.63 11.94 -5.05
C ALA A 279 13.42 12.20 -6.33
N GLU A 280 14.73 12.00 -6.32
CA GLU A 280 15.58 12.18 -7.49
C GLU A 280 15.31 11.13 -8.56
N GLN A 281 15.14 9.88 -8.17
CA GLN A 281 14.83 8.78 -9.10
C GLN A 281 13.45 8.94 -9.73
N GLU A 282 12.44 9.30 -8.94
CA GLU A 282 11.09 9.58 -9.45
C GLU A 282 11.09 10.77 -10.44
N ILE A 283 11.93 11.79 -10.21
CA ILE A 283 12.09 12.93 -11.11
C ILE A 283 12.78 12.53 -12.41
N THR A 284 13.82 11.71 -12.32
CA THR A 284 14.62 11.31 -13.49
C THR A 284 13.97 10.18 -14.29
N GLY A 285 13.04 9.43 -13.70
CA GLY A 285 12.44 8.24 -14.29
C GLY A 285 13.38 7.03 -14.31
N TYR A 286 14.51 7.09 -13.57
CA TYR A 286 15.49 6.03 -13.48
C TYR A 286 15.85 5.74 -12.04
N LYS A 287 16.16 4.47 -11.73
CA LYS A 287 16.66 4.01 -10.44
C LYS A 287 17.95 3.23 -10.59
N TYR A 288 18.77 3.22 -9.55
CA TYR A 288 19.96 2.36 -9.49
C TYR A 288 19.59 1.00 -8.91
N VAL A 289 19.86 -0.06 -9.68
CA VAL A 289 19.78 -1.45 -9.22
C VAL A 289 21.15 -2.07 -9.42
N ASN A 290 21.82 -2.46 -8.33
CA ASN A 290 23.18 -2.99 -8.35
C ASN A 290 24.17 -2.10 -9.13
N ASN A 291 24.14 -0.80 -8.90
CA ASN A 291 24.91 0.23 -9.58
C ASN A 291 24.64 0.38 -11.10
N VAL A 292 23.56 -0.17 -11.60
CA VAL A 292 23.09 0.00 -12.99
C VAL A 292 21.85 0.88 -12.98
N LEU A 293 21.85 1.90 -13.84
CA LEU A 293 20.70 2.80 -14.01
C LEU A 293 19.64 2.10 -14.86
N VAL A 294 18.47 1.84 -14.28
CA VAL A 294 17.33 1.20 -14.96
C VAL A 294 16.10 2.11 -14.89
N PRO A 295 15.22 2.11 -15.91
CA PRO A 295 13.95 2.83 -15.84
C PRO A 295 13.09 2.36 -14.66
N ILE A 296 12.34 3.27 -14.01
CA ILE A 296 11.46 2.93 -12.88
C ILE A 296 10.33 2.00 -13.31
N ASP A 297 9.84 2.18 -14.53
CA ASP A 297 8.71 1.42 -15.10
C ASP A 297 9.16 0.19 -15.92
N ALA A 298 10.41 -0.25 -15.77
CA ALA A 298 10.96 -1.40 -16.47
C ALA A 298 10.87 -2.70 -15.66
#